data_a1f42855767be19e0f7f17af35ad4714
#
_entry.id   a1f42855767be19e0f7f17af35ad4714
#
_cell.length_a   1.000
_cell.length_b   1.000
_cell.length_c   1.000
_cell.angle_alpha   90.00
_cell.angle_beta   90.00
_cell.angle_gamma   90.00
#
_symmetry.space_group_name_H-M   'P 1'
#
loop_
_entity.id
_entity.type
_entity.pdbx_description
1 polymer ?
#
loop_
_entity_poly.entity_id
_entity_poly.type
_entity_poly.pdbx_seq_one_letter_code
_entity_poly.pdbx_strand_id
1 'polypeptide(L)'
;VHLMVTSPPYNVGKDYDNDLTLEEYLSFLMRVWKETYRVLVPGGRACINVANVGRKPYIPLHASIMQGMIDLGFLMRGEIIWDTGASAAASTAWGSWLSPANPTLRDTHEYILVFSKGSYRRTPLEGREPTISKEEFLACTRSVWNFPAESARKVGHPAPFPVELPYRLIQLYTFRGETVLDPFMGSGQTALAALKSGRHYLGYEVDESYVRLAESRILAFRQTSASQD
;
A
#
# COMPACT_ATOMS: atom_id res chain seq x y z
N VAL A 1 -16.64 1.92 4.06
CA VAL A 1 -15.18 1.85 4.23
C VAL A 1 -14.63 3.26 4.38
N HIS A 2 -13.62 3.47 5.24
CA HIS A 2 -13.10 4.79 5.57
C HIS A 2 -11.72 5.05 4.96
N LEU A 3 -10.94 3.99 4.76
CA LEU A 3 -9.63 4.02 4.17
C LEU A 3 -9.42 2.74 3.34
N MET A 4 -8.85 2.87 2.16
CA MET A 4 -8.25 1.75 1.42
C MET A 4 -6.73 1.92 1.46
N VAL A 5 -6.01 0.85 1.82
CA VAL A 5 -4.56 0.76 1.73
C VAL A 5 -4.21 -0.54 1.02
N THR A 6 -3.43 -0.46 -0.04
CA THR A 6 -3.07 -1.64 -0.81
C THR A 6 -1.78 -1.45 -1.61
N SER A 7 -1.19 -2.56 -2.04
CA SER A 7 -0.18 -2.63 -3.10
C SER A 7 -0.66 -3.66 -4.13
N PRO A 8 -1.05 -3.24 -5.34
CA PRO A 8 -1.53 -4.17 -6.35
C PRO A 8 -0.38 -5.08 -6.85
N PRO A 9 -0.67 -6.26 -7.43
CA PRO A 9 0.35 -7.06 -8.11
C PRO A 9 0.93 -6.25 -9.28
N TYR A 10 2.26 -6.34 -9.51
CA TYR A 10 2.94 -5.43 -10.46
C TYR A 10 2.98 -5.93 -11.91
N ASN A 11 2.40 -7.07 -12.22
CA ASN A 11 2.40 -7.69 -13.57
C ASN A 11 3.83 -7.76 -14.18
N VAL A 12 4.75 -8.33 -13.42
CA VAL A 12 6.18 -8.43 -13.80
C VAL A 12 6.64 -9.88 -14.06
N GLY A 13 5.71 -10.76 -14.43
CA GLY A 13 6.01 -12.17 -14.75
C GLY A 13 6.38 -13.01 -13.54
N LYS A 14 5.82 -12.73 -12.36
CA LYS A 14 5.90 -13.61 -11.19
C LYS A 14 4.76 -14.62 -11.21
N ASP A 15 4.88 -15.70 -10.43
CA ASP A 15 3.94 -16.83 -10.40
C ASP A 15 2.47 -16.46 -10.14
N TYR A 16 2.20 -15.25 -9.64
CA TYR A 16 0.86 -14.72 -9.38
C TYR A 16 0.42 -13.64 -10.40
N ASP A 17 1.28 -13.31 -11.39
CA ASP A 17 0.97 -12.35 -12.45
C ASP A 17 0.51 -13.12 -13.69
N ASN A 18 -0.69 -12.87 -14.17
CA ASN A 18 -1.08 -13.27 -15.52
C ASN A 18 -0.28 -12.42 -16.52
N ASP A 19 0.09 -12.99 -17.66
CA ASP A 19 0.77 -12.30 -18.77
C ASP A 19 -0.16 -11.28 -19.45
N LEU A 20 -0.63 -10.30 -18.69
CA LEU A 20 -1.44 -9.21 -19.18
C LEU A 20 -0.56 -8.17 -19.85
N THR A 21 -1.04 -7.61 -20.96
CA THR A 21 -0.46 -6.37 -21.48
C THR A 21 -0.61 -5.25 -20.44
N LEU A 22 0.21 -4.21 -20.55
CA LEU A 22 0.09 -3.05 -19.64
C LEU A 22 -1.31 -2.43 -19.67
N GLU A 23 -1.93 -2.36 -20.85
CA GLU A 23 -3.28 -1.82 -21.01
C GLU A 23 -4.33 -2.69 -20.31
N GLU A 24 -4.28 -3.99 -20.47
CA GLU A 24 -5.18 -4.95 -19.78
C GLU A 24 -5.01 -4.88 -18.27
N TYR A 25 -3.76 -4.83 -17.80
CA TYR A 25 -3.45 -4.70 -16.38
C TYR A 25 -4.01 -3.39 -15.80
N LEU A 26 -3.76 -2.25 -16.45
CA LEU A 26 -4.32 -0.97 -16.00
C LEU A 26 -5.86 -0.98 -16.05
N SER A 27 -6.45 -1.56 -17.08
CA SER A 27 -7.91 -1.73 -17.18
C SER A 27 -8.47 -2.59 -16.03
N PHE A 28 -7.77 -3.66 -15.66
CA PHE A 28 -8.12 -4.46 -14.49
C PHE A 28 -8.07 -3.63 -13.19
N LEU A 29 -6.98 -2.90 -12.96
CA LEU A 29 -6.87 -2.03 -11.79
C LEU A 29 -7.97 -0.97 -11.74
N MET A 30 -8.33 -0.39 -12.88
CA MET A 30 -9.40 0.60 -12.96
C MET A 30 -10.75 0.05 -12.49
N ARG A 31 -11.06 -1.22 -12.74
CA ARG A 31 -12.27 -1.87 -12.20
C ARG A 31 -12.23 -1.95 -10.68
N VAL A 32 -11.09 -2.31 -10.11
CA VAL A 32 -10.91 -2.35 -8.64
C VAL A 32 -11.01 -0.96 -8.03
N TRP A 33 -10.40 0.05 -8.66
CA TRP A 33 -10.47 1.43 -8.16
C TRP A 33 -11.89 2.03 -8.25
N LYS A 34 -12.66 1.68 -9.27
CA LYS A 34 -14.08 2.05 -9.39
C LYS A 34 -14.91 1.49 -8.24
N GLU A 35 -14.72 0.23 -7.88
CA GLU A 35 -15.40 -0.38 -6.74
C GLU A 35 -14.90 0.21 -5.41
N THR A 36 -13.61 0.49 -5.29
CA THR A 36 -13.06 1.23 -4.14
C THR A 36 -13.72 2.59 -3.99
N TYR A 37 -13.85 3.34 -5.09
CA TYR A 37 -14.57 4.63 -5.07
C TYR A 37 -16.01 4.45 -4.60
N ARG A 38 -16.71 3.44 -5.09
CA ARG A 38 -18.10 3.17 -4.71
C ARG A 38 -18.26 2.95 -3.20
N VAL A 39 -17.40 2.14 -2.60
CA VAL A 39 -17.55 1.71 -1.17
C VAL A 39 -16.94 2.68 -0.16
N LEU A 40 -16.05 3.58 -0.57
CA LEU A 40 -15.50 4.59 0.32
C LEU A 40 -16.58 5.61 0.73
N VAL A 41 -16.53 6.04 1.98
CA VAL A 41 -17.32 7.18 2.46
C VAL A 41 -16.84 8.49 1.82
N PRO A 42 -17.68 9.53 1.71
CA PRO A 42 -17.24 10.86 1.30
C PRO A 42 -16.08 11.35 2.15
N GLY A 43 -15.01 11.86 1.51
CA GLY A 43 -13.77 12.25 2.17
C GLY A 43 -12.91 11.08 2.69
N GLY A 44 -13.32 9.83 2.47
CA GLY A 44 -12.48 8.64 2.72
C GLY A 44 -11.22 8.65 1.86
N ARG A 45 -10.19 7.94 2.29
CA ARG A 45 -8.89 7.92 1.61
C ARG A 45 -8.66 6.62 0.86
N ALA A 46 -7.97 6.74 -0.28
CA ALA A 46 -7.36 5.61 -0.98
C ALA A 46 -5.86 5.84 -1.05
N CYS A 47 -5.09 4.89 -0.52
CA CYS A 47 -3.64 4.92 -0.50
C CYS A 47 -3.09 3.71 -1.23
N ILE A 48 -2.33 3.93 -2.30
CA ILE A 48 -1.82 2.88 -3.17
C ILE A 48 -0.30 2.92 -3.11
N ASN A 49 0.31 1.86 -2.58
CA ASN A 49 1.75 1.67 -2.65
C ASN A 49 2.12 1.01 -3.97
N VAL A 50 3.06 1.58 -4.71
CA VAL A 50 3.48 1.10 -6.02
C VAL A 50 4.93 1.43 -6.32
N ALA A 51 5.66 0.45 -6.85
CA ALA A 51 6.96 0.67 -7.48
C ALA A 51 6.81 0.84 -8.99
N ASN A 52 7.73 1.55 -9.62
CA ASN A 52 7.88 1.52 -11.06
C ASN A 52 8.56 0.22 -11.50
N VAL A 53 8.26 -0.23 -12.71
CA VAL A 53 8.69 -1.54 -13.18
C VAL A 53 9.43 -1.44 -14.52
N GLY A 54 10.15 -2.51 -14.87
CA GLY A 54 10.93 -2.56 -16.10
C GLY A 54 12.15 -1.65 -16.07
N ARG A 55 12.98 -1.75 -17.10
CA ARG A 55 14.15 -0.89 -17.30
C ARG A 55 14.34 -0.53 -18.77
N LYS A 56 13.89 -1.40 -19.65
CA LYS A 56 13.95 -1.25 -21.11
C LYS A 56 12.73 -1.90 -21.77
N PRO A 57 11.60 -1.19 -21.83
CA PRO A 57 11.32 0.17 -21.36
C PRO A 57 11.17 0.27 -19.83
N TYR A 58 11.42 1.46 -19.27
CA TYR A 58 11.01 1.82 -17.92
C TYR A 58 9.53 2.22 -17.94
N ILE A 59 8.74 1.61 -17.07
CA ILE A 59 7.29 1.85 -16.98
C ILE A 59 7.00 2.63 -15.70
N PRO A 60 6.62 3.91 -15.82
CA PRO A 60 6.28 4.75 -14.67
C PRO A 60 4.86 4.41 -14.17
N LEU A 61 4.72 3.24 -13.55
CA LEU A 61 3.44 2.68 -13.17
C LEU A 61 2.67 3.59 -12.20
N HIS A 62 3.38 4.27 -11.27
CA HIS A 62 2.79 5.25 -10.36
C HIS A 62 2.05 6.36 -11.12
N ALA A 63 2.62 6.88 -12.21
CA ALA A 63 2.02 7.95 -13.00
C ALA A 63 0.74 7.47 -13.71
N SER A 64 0.75 6.26 -14.28
CA SER A 64 -0.43 5.67 -14.95
C SER A 64 -1.57 5.43 -13.96
N ILE A 65 -1.27 4.89 -12.77
CA ILE A 65 -2.27 4.68 -11.72
C ILE A 65 -2.80 6.02 -11.21
N MET A 66 -1.92 7.01 -11.00
CA MET A 66 -2.31 8.35 -10.57
C MET A 66 -3.31 8.98 -11.53
N GLN A 67 -3.02 8.98 -12.82
CA GLN A 67 -3.91 9.53 -13.84
C GLN A 67 -5.26 8.80 -13.85
N GLY A 68 -5.24 7.47 -13.85
CA GLY A 68 -6.46 6.67 -13.83
C GLY A 68 -7.34 6.92 -12.60
N MET A 69 -6.77 7.12 -11.43
CA MET A 69 -7.51 7.47 -10.22
C MET A 69 -8.17 8.86 -10.33
N ILE A 70 -7.44 9.83 -10.90
CA ILE A 70 -7.97 11.18 -11.15
C ILE A 70 -9.12 11.13 -12.14
N ASP A 71 -8.98 10.37 -13.23
CA ASP A 71 -10.02 10.21 -14.26
C ASP A 71 -11.29 9.53 -13.71
N LEU A 72 -11.16 8.69 -12.69
CA LEU A 72 -12.29 8.11 -11.95
C LEU A 72 -12.99 9.11 -11.00
N GLY A 73 -12.43 10.31 -10.82
CA GLY A 73 -12.99 11.35 -9.97
C GLY A 73 -12.44 11.37 -8.54
N PHE A 74 -11.36 10.62 -8.25
CA PHE A 74 -10.64 10.82 -6.99
C PHE A 74 -9.91 12.16 -6.99
N LEU A 75 -9.83 12.77 -5.82
CA LEU A 75 -9.06 13.99 -5.59
C LEU A 75 -7.66 13.61 -5.10
N MET A 76 -6.63 13.94 -5.87
CA MET A 76 -5.24 13.73 -5.45
C MET A 76 -4.93 14.56 -4.21
N ARG A 77 -4.34 13.93 -3.18
CA ARG A 77 -3.96 14.57 -1.91
C ARG A 77 -2.47 14.83 -1.80
N GLY A 78 -1.68 13.99 -2.42
CA GLY A 78 -0.24 14.03 -2.40
C GLY A 78 0.36 12.67 -2.69
N GLU A 79 1.67 12.64 -2.63
CA GLU A 79 2.50 11.47 -2.84
C GLU A 79 3.52 11.38 -1.71
N ILE A 80 3.74 10.16 -1.22
CA ILE A 80 4.77 9.87 -0.24
C ILE A 80 5.82 9.00 -0.93
N ILE A 81 7.07 9.38 -0.84
CA ILE A 81 8.21 8.57 -1.26
C ILE A 81 8.60 7.68 -0.06
N TRP A 82 8.42 6.39 -0.22
CA TRP A 82 8.91 5.44 0.77
C TRP A 82 10.31 4.97 0.36
N ASP A 83 11.31 5.54 1.01
CA ASP A 83 12.71 5.11 0.88
C ASP A 83 12.91 3.82 1.67
N THR A 84 13.12 2.72 0.96
CA THR A 84 13.35 1.39 1.53
C THR A 84 14.78 1.18 2.01
N GLY A 85 15.65 2.17 1.79
CA GLY A 85 17.05 2.14 2.15
C GLY A 85 17.86 1.10 1.39
N ALA A 86 18.97 0.67 1.96
CA ALA A 86 19.88 -0.30 1.36
C ALA A 86 19.28 -1.70 1.14
N SER A 87 18.12 -1.99 1.74
CA SER A 87 17.45 -3.29 1.59
C SER A 87 16.96 -3.54 0.15
N ALA A 88 16.68 -2.49 -0.62
CA ALA A 88 16.34 -2.58 -2.05
C ALA A 88 17.57 -2.69 -2.97
N ALA A 89 18.76 -2.49 -2.45
CA ALA A 89 20.01 -2.42 -3.21
C ALA A 89 20.56 -3.79 -3.65
N ALA A 90 19.79 -4.86 -3.62
CA ALA A 90 20.22 -6.21 -3.98
C ALA A 90 20.58 -6.36 -5.48
N SER A 91 20.20 -5.41 -6.34
CA SER A 91 20.56 -5.45 -7.76
C SER A 91 21.96 -4.87 -7.97
N THR A 92 22.88 -5.70 -8.44
CA THR A 92 24.21 -5.30 -8.90
C THR A 92 24.27 -4.90 -10.38
N ALA A 93 23.10 -4.73 -11.02
CA ALA A 93 23.00 -4.36 -12.42
C ALA A 93 23.22 -2.84 -12.57
N TRP A 94 24.49 -2.42 -12.68
CA TRP A 94 24.90 -1.03 -12.77
C TRP A 94 24.82 -0.43 -14.20
N GLY A 95 24.54 -1.27 -15.21
CA GLY A 95 24.72 -0.89 -16.60
C GLY A 95 26.21 -0.77 -16.95
N SER A 96 26.63 0.38 -17.47
CA SER A 96 28.06 0.66 -17.65
C SER A 96 28.68 1.11 -16.32
N TRP A 97 29.62 0.31 -15.80
CA TRP A 97 30.33 0.61 -14.55
C TRP A 97 31.31 1.76 -14.79
N LEU A 98 31.24 2.79 -13.96
CA LEU A 98 32.11 3.98 -13.99
C LEU A 98 32.21 4.65 -15.37
N SER A 99 31.22 4.49 -16.21
CA SER A 99 31.18 5.07 -17.58
C SER A 99 29.85 5.76 -17.84
N PRO A 100 29.83 6.94 -18.46
CA PRO A 100 28.59 7.64 -18.81
C PRO A 100 27.84 7.00 -19.99
N ALA A 101 28.38 5.93 -20.61
CA ALA A 101 27.80 5.32 -21.80
C ALA A 101 26.36 4.80 -21.56
N ASN A 102 26.10 4.15 -20.46
CA ASN A 102 24.77 3.62 -20.13
C ASN A 102 24.66 3.22 -18.64
N PRO A 103 24.81 4.14 -17.68
CA PRO A 103 24.61 3.82 -16.28
C PRO A 103 23.14 3.50 -16.00
N THR A 104 22.88 2.54 -15.13
CA THR A 104 21.51 2.15 -14.73
C THR A 104 21.18 2.70 -13.35
N LEU A 105 20.07 3.41 -13.23
CA LEU A 105 19.54 3.83 -11.93
C LEU A 105 19.00 2.61 -11.17
N ARG A 106 19.23 2.58 -9.87
CA ARG A 106 18.69 1.56 -8.97
C ARG A 106 17.57 2.18 -8.17
N ASP A 107 16.38 1.62 -8.31
CA ASP A 107 15.24 2.08 -7.54
C ASP A 107 15.43 1.64 -6.08
N THR A 108 15.43 2.60 -5.17
CA THR A 108 15.55 2.40 -3.72
C THR A 108 14.31 2.87 -2.97
N HIS A 109 13.27 3.22 -3.70
CA HIS A 109 12.03 3.76 -3.16
C HIS A 109 10.81 3.21 -3.90
N GLU A 110 9.67 3.34 -3.23
CA GLU A 110 8.35 3.15 -3.80
C GLU A 110 7.51 4.40 -3.58
N TYR A 111 6.36 4.47 -4.25
CA TYR A 111 5.45 5.60 -4.19
C TYR A 111 4.18 5.20 -3.44
N ILE A 112 3.74 6.01 -2.48
CA ILE A 112 2.44 5.87 -1.86
C ILE A 112 1.57 7.02 -2.35
N LEU A 113 0.65 6.71 -3.26
CA LEU A 113 -0.27 7.67 -3.85
C LEU A 113 -1.47 7.86 -2.94
N VAL A 114 -1.77 9.08 -2.54
CA VAL A 114 -2.84 9.39 -1.58
C VAL A 114 -3.97 10.16 -2.25
N PHE A 115 -5.17 9.59 -2.21
CA PHE A 115 -6.37 10.17 -2.80
C PHE A 115 -7.50 10.33 -1.78
N SER A 116 -8.51 11.11 -2.16
CA SER A 116 -9.72 11.36 -1.40
C SER A 116 -10.95 11.22 -2.28
N LYS A 117 -12.03 10.63 -1.76
CA LYS A 117 -13.31 10.54 -2.48
C LYS A 117 -14.14 11.81 -2.29
N GLY A 118 -14.42 12.53 -3.36
CA GLY A 118 -15.42 13.60 -3.47
C GLY A 118 -15.19 14.84 -2.60
N SER A 119 -14.41 14.74 -1.53
CA SER A 119 -14.09 15.87 -0.63
C SER A 119 -12.68 15.73 -0.06
N TYR A 120 -11.98 16.84 0.09
CA TYR A 120 -10.68 16.88 0.76
C TYR A 120 -10.80 16.72 2.28
N ARG A 121 -11.93 17.03 2.85
CA ARG A 121 -12.19 16.97 4.29
C ARG A 121 -13.25 15.90 4.58
N ARG A 122 -13.01 15.09 5.62
CA ARG A 122 -14.07 14.28 6.22
C ARG A 122 -14.82 15.13 7.22
N THR A 123 -16.15 15.02 7.23
CA THR A 123 -16.95 15.63 8.28
C THR A 123 -16.62 14.91 9.59
N PRO A 124 -16.18 15.64 10.64
CA PRO A 124 -16.01 15.05 11.94
C PRO A 124 -17.36 14.51 12.43
N LEU A 125 -17.38 13.28 12.92
CA LEU A 125 -18.53 12.71 13.60
C LEU A 125 -18.25 12.80 15.10
N GLU A 126 -19.22 13.27 15.86
CA GLU A 126 -19.12 13.33 17.32
C GLU A 126 -18.79 11.95 17.91
N GLY A 127 -17.99 11.93 18.96
CA GLY A 127 -17.59 10.69 19.65
C GLY A 127 -16.51 9.86 18.96
N ARG A 128 -15.90 10.34 17.85
CA ARG A 128 -14.79 9.65 17.20
C ARG A 128 -13.45 10.06 17.78
N GLU A 129 -12.67 9.08 18.18
CA GLU A 129 -11.39 9.26 18.86
C GLU A 129 -10.22 9.06 17.90
N PRO A 130 -9.35 10.10 17.70
CA PRO A 130 -8.05 9.93 17.05
C PRO A 130 -7.10 9.18 17.99
N THR A 131 -6.26 8.33 17.45
CA THR A 131 -5.30 7.53 18.23
C THR A 131 -3.84 7.87 17.91
N ILE A 132 -3.60 8.79 16.98
CA ILE A 132 -2.26 9.22 16.60
C ILE A 132 -1.70 10.19 17.61
N SER A 133 -0.47 9.97 18.07
CA SER A 133 0.25 10.91 18.93
C SER A 133 0.73 12.12 18.13
N LYS A 134 1.13 13.19 18.83
CA LYS A 134 1.71 14.37 18.21
C LYS A 134 3.00 14.06 17.45
N GLU A 135 3.84 13.23 18.04
CA GLU A 135 5.13 12.79 17.47
C GLU A 135 4.92 11.96 16.22
N GLU A 136 4.02 11.00 16.26
CA GLU A 136 3.62 10.20 15.09
C GLU A 136 3.04 11.08 13.99
N PHE A 137 2.15 12.02 14.33
CA PHE A 137 1.55 12.93 13.34
C PHE A 137 2.61 13.75 12.60
N LEU A 138 3.57 14.34 13.32
CA LEU A 138 4.66 15.12 12.74
C LEU A 138 5.60 14.27 11.88
N ALA A 139 5.82 13.02 12.24
CA ALA A 139 6.63 12.08 11.47
C ALA A 139 5.89 11.57 10.22
N CYS A 140 4.63 11.19 10.38
CA CYS A 140 3.83 10.58 9.30
C CYS A 140 3.32 11.59 8.26
N THR A 141 3.25 12.89 8.58
CA THR A 141 2.86 13.94 7.62
C THR A 141 4.01 14.39 6.71
N ARG A 142 5.21 13.84 6.86
CA ARG A 142 6.31 14.08 5.91
C ARG A 142 6.05 13.33 4.60
N SER A 143 6.45 13.93 3.49
CA SER A 143 6.32 13.33 2.15
C SER A 143 7.43 12.33 1.82
N VAL A 144 8.42 12.14 2.69
CA VAL A 144 9.46 11.11 2.57
C VAL A 144 9.47 10.29 3.84
N TRP A 145 9.25 8.99 3.70
CA TRP A 145 9.35 8.03 4.79
C TRP A 145 10.58 7.14 4.60
N ASN A 146 11.31 6.94 5.66
CA ASN A 146 12.50 6.08 5.66
C ASN A 146 12.31 4.99 6.72
N PHE A 147 12.08 3.76 6.25
CA PHE A 147 12.10 2.54 7.05
C PHE A 147 12.29 1.33 6.13
N PRO A 148 12.91 0.23 6.65
CA PRO A 148 13.28 -0.91 5.81
C PRO A 148 12.06 -1.64 5.27
N ALA A 149 12.24 -2.23 4.08
CA ALA A 149 11.30 -3.18 3.51
C ALA A 149 11.19 -4.45 4.36
N GLU A 150 10.05 -5.13 4.28
CA GLU A 150 9.85 -6.41 4.97
C GLU A 150 10.55 -7.55 4.23
N SER A 151 11.02 -8.53 4.96
CA SER A 151 11.66 -9.70 4.38
C SER A 151 10.61 -10.67 3.80
N ALA A 152 10.64 -10.86 2.48
CA ALA A 152 9.81 -11.84 1.78
C ALA A 152 9.93 -13.25 2.40
N ARG A 153 11.17 -13.67 2.73
CA ARG A 153 11.43 -14.97 3.35
C ARG A 153 10.82 -15.10 4.75
N LYS A 154 10.84 -14.02 5.55
CA LYS A 154 10.29 -14.01 6.90
C LYS A 154 8.77 -14.07 6.89
N VAL A 155 8.14 -13.42 5.93
CA VAL A 155 6.67 -13.34 5.83
C VAL A 155 6.08 -14.52 5.08
N GLY A 156 6.81 -15.14 4.15
CA GLY A 156 6.30 -16.18 3.26
C GLY A 156 5.51 -15.62 2.08
N HIS A 157 5.74 -14.37 1.70
CA HIS A 157 5.10 -13.69 0.57
C HIS A 157 6.17 -13.00 -0.27
N PRO A 158 6.11 -13.03 -1.62
CA PRO A 158 7.21 -12.57 -2.48
C PRO A 158 7.49 -11.07 -2.43
N ALA A 159 6.50 -10.25 -2.09
CA ALA A 159 6.65 -8.79 -2.05
C ALA A 159 5.77 -8.14 -0.97
N PRO A 160 5.97 -8.45 0.32
CA PRO A 160 5.20 -7.83 1.39
C PRO A 160 5.75 -6.44 1.70
N PHE A 161 4.90 -5.43 1.78
CA PHE A 161 5.28 -4.22 2.48
C PHE A 161 5.25 -4.45 4.01
N PRO A 162 6.01 -3.71 4.82
CA PRO A 162 5.98 -3.88 6.27
C PRO A 162 4.66 -3.38 6.88
N VAL A 163 4.26 -3.94 8.02
CA VAL A 163 3.06 -3.51 8.78
C VAL A 163 3.12 -2.02 9.12
N GLU A 164 4.30 -1.45 9.25
CA GLU A 164 4.52 -0.03 9.52
C GLU A 164 3.89 0.88 8.46
N LEU A 165 3.93 0.50 7.18
CA LEU A 165 3.37 1.30 6.09
C LEU A 165 1.85 1.52 6.26
N PRO A 166 1.02 0.46 6.28
CA PRO A 166 -0.42 0.64 6.51
C PRO A 166 -0.73 1.19 7.90
N TYR A 167 0.07 0.91 8.94
CA TYR A 167 -0.12 1.46 10.27
C TYR A 167 -0.09 2.99 10.25
N ARG A 168 0.92 3.61 9.63
CA ARG A 168 1.04 5.06 9.49
C ARG A 168 -0.16 5.68 8.77
N LEU A 169 -0.58 5.07 7.66
CA LEU A 169 -1.73 5.53 6.89
C LEU A 169 -3.04 5.41 7.67
N ILE A 170 -3.20 4.33 8.42
CA ILE A 170 -4.37 4.09 9.29
C ILE A 170 -4.43 5.15 10.39
N GLN A 171 -3.32 5.42 11.06
CA GLN A 171 -3.24 6.46 12.09
C GLN A 171 -3.54 7.86 11.53
N LEU A 172 -3.03 8.19 10.35
CA LEU A 172 -3.26 9.51 9.72
C LEU A 172 -4.72 9.72 9.26
N TYR A 173 -5.40 8.66 8.80
CA TYR A 173 -6.61 8.83 7.99
C TYR A 173 -7.86 8.15 8.56
N THR A 174 -7.76 7.50 9.72
CA THR A 174 -8.91 6.84 10.36
C THR A 174 -9.01 7.13 11.85
N PHE A 175 -10.23 7.06 12.37
CA PHE A 175 -10.51 7.01 13.79
C PHE A 175 -10.59 5.56 14.29
N ARG A 176 -10.50 5.36 15.61
CA ARG A 176 -10.71 4.05 16.25
C ARG A 176 -12.08 3.46 15.82
N GLY A 177 -12.14 2.15 15.60
CA GLY A 177 -13.34 1.43 15.17
C GLY A 177 -13.76 1.62 13.72
N GLU A 178 -13.02 2.40 12.91
CA GLU A 178 -13.30 2.54 11.49
C GLU A 178 -12.79 1.34 10.68
N THR A 179 -13.30 1.19 9.45
CA THR A 179 -13.00 0.04 8.58
C THR A 179 -11.97 0.41 7.52
N VAL A 180 -10.93 -0.40 7.42
CA VAL A 180 -9.86 -0.35 6.41
C VAL A 180 -10.07 -1.46 5.39
N LEU A 181 -9.93 -1.15 4.10
CA LEU A 181 -10.03 -2.08 2.98
C LEU A 181 -8.66 -2.33 2.37
N ASP A 182 -8.37 -3.59 2.07
CA ASP A 182 -7.26 -3.98 1.19
C ASP A 182 -7.77 -4.94 0.10
N PRO A 183 -7.94 -4.49 -1.15
CA PRO A 183 -8.43 -5.33 -2.25
C PRO A 183 -7.40 -6.33 -2.80
N PHE A 184 -6.14 -6.28 -2.33
CA PHE A 184 -5.05 -7.19 -2.70
C PHE A 184 -4.26 -7.59 -1.44
N MET A 185 -4.94 -8.25 -0.49
CA MET A 185 -4.49 -8.37 0.89
C MET A 185 -3.21 -9.20 1.07
N GLY A 186 -2.90 -10.12 0.16
CA GLY A 186 -1.72 -10.97 0.23
C GLY A 186 -1.58 -11.63 1.61
N SER A 187 -0.45 -11.40 2.25
CA SER A 187 -0.13 -11.96 3.58
C SER A 187 -0.77 -11.24 4.79
N GLY A 188 -1.68 -10.28 4.57
CA GLY A 188 -2.47 -9.65 5.63
C GLY A 188 -1.82 -8.51 6.39
N GLN A 189 -0.83 -7.82 5.82
CA GLN A 189 -0.13 -6.71 6.49
C GLN A 189 -1.07 -5.57 6.89
N THR A 190 -1.99 -5.20 6.00
CA THR A 190 -3.01 -4.17 6.27
C THR A 190 -3.98 -4.61 7.37
N ALA A 191 -4.38 -5.87 7.39
CA ALA A 191 -5.25 -6.43 8.44
C ALA A 191 -4.58 -6.38 9.82
N LEU A 192 -3.30 -6.78 9.91
CA LEU A 192 -2.52 -6.70 11.15
C LEU A 192 -2.38 -5.26 11.65
N ALA A 193 -2.10 -4.32 10.75
CA ALA A 193 -2.01 -2.90 11.09
C ALA A 193 -3.35 -2.34 11.59
N ALA A 194 -4.46 -2.73 10.98
CA ALA A 194 -5.80 -2.33 11.39
C ALA A 194 -6.12 -2.85 12.80
N LEU A 195 -5.88 -4.12 13.07
CA LEU A 195 -6.08 -4.72 14.39
C LEU A 195 -5.20 -4.06 15.45
N LYS A 196 -3.90 -3.90 15.17
CA LYS A 196 -2.95 -3.23 16.07
C LYS A 196 -3.41 -1.83 16.49
N SER A 197 -4.12 -1.15 15.63
CA SER A 197 -4.58 0.23 15.84
C SER A 197 -6.06 0.33 16.28
N GLY A 198 -6.73 -0.78 16.54
CA GLY A 198 -8.14 -0.80 16.97
C GLY A 198 -9.12 -0.46 15.85
N ARG A 199 -8.82 -0.84 14.62
CA ARG A 199 -9.69 -0.70 13.44
C ARG A 199 -10.20 -2.05 12.97
N HIS A 200 -11.31 -2.02 12.24
CA HIS A 200 -11.79 -3.17 11.49
C HIS A 200 -11.10 -3.23 10.13
N TYR A 201 -11.02 -4.42 9.55
CA TYR A 201 -10.50 -4.62 8.21
C TYR A 201 -11.45 -5.44 7.33
N LEU A 202 -11.36 -5.19 6.02
CA LEU A 202 -11.89 -6.04 4.96
C LEU A 202 -10.73 -6.29 4.00
N GLY A 203 -10.51 -7.55 3.63
CA GLY A 203 -9.44 -7.93 2.71
C GLY A 203 -9.96 -8.89 1.66
N TYR A 204 -9.42 -8.78 0.45
CA TYR A 204 -9.67 -9.69 -0.66
C TYR A 204 -8.35 -10.26 -1.13
N GLU A 205 -8.33 -11.56 -1.36
CA GLU A 205 -7.20 -12.31 -1.89
C GLU A 205 -7.74 -13.46 -2.74
N VAL A 206 -7.14 -13.70 -3.89
CA VAL A 206 -7.56 -14.77 -4.82
C VAL A 206 -6.76 -16.04 -4.63
N ASP A 207 -5.54 -15.95 -4.13
CA ASP A 207 -4.69 -17.10 -3.84
C ASP A 207 -5.01 -17.68 -2.46
N GLU A 208 -5.56 -18.89 -2.44
CA GLU A 208 -5.93 -19.57 -1.20
C GLU A 208 -4.74 -19.80 -0.24
N SER A 209 -3.52 -19.91 -0.75
CA SER A 209 -2.33 -20.08 0.09
C SER A 209 -2.04 -18.80 0.88
N TYR A 210 -2.21 -17.64 0.24
CA TYR A 210 -2.07 -16.34 0.91
C TYR A 210 -3.25 -16.04 1.82
N VAL A 211 -4.47 -16.46 1.48
CA VAL A 211 -5.62 -16.39 2.42
C VAL A 211 -5.28 -17.13 3.71
N ARG A 212 -4.87 -18.40 3.62
CA ARG A 212 -4.49 -19.20 4.79
C ARG A 212 -3.34 -18.60 5.59
N LEU A 213 -2.34 -18.04 4.89
CA LEU A 213 -1.22 -17.35 5.53
C LEU A 213 -1.69 -16.13 6.32
N ALA A 214 -2.52 -15.29 5.71
CA ALA A 214 -3.08 -14.09 6.36
C ALA A 214 -3.92 -14.46 7.58
N GLU A 215 -4.81 -15.44 7.47
CA GLU A 215 -5.65 -15.92 8.57
C GLU A 215 -4.81 -16.45 9.74
N SER A 216 -3.80 -17.26 9.45
CA SER A 216 -2.88 -17.78 10.47
C SER A 216 -2.17 -16.66 11.23
N ARG A 217 -1.68 -15.65 10.52
CA ARG A 217 -0.99 -14.50 11.11
C ARG A 217 -1.94 -13.63 11.95
N ILE A 218 -3.15 -13.41 11.47
CA ILE A 218 -4.19 -12.68 12.19
C ILE A 218 -4.58 -13.42 13.47
N LEU A 219 -4.75 -14.73 13.41
CA LEU A 219 -5.08 -15.56 14.57
C LEU A 219 -3.97 -15.48 15.63
N ALA A 220 -2.71 -15.64 15.22
CA ALA A 220 -1.56 -15.52 16.10
C ALA A 220 -1.49 -14.14 16.78
N PHE A 221 -1.74 -13.06 16.03
CA PHE A 221 -1.78 -11.71 16.58
C PHE A 221 -2.86 -11.56 17.66
N ARG A 222 -4.08 -12.06 17.41
CA ARG A 222 -5.20 -11.99 18.38
C ARG A 222 -4.90 -12.77 19.67
N GLN A 223 -4.29 -13.94 19.56
CA GLN A 223 -3.89 -14.75 20.72
C GLN A 223 -2.85 -14.04 21.58
N THR A 224 -1.85 -13.43 20.94
CA THR A 224 -0.81 -12.67 21.67
C THR A 224 -1.39 -11.43 22.38
N SER A 225 -2.31 -10.72 21.72
CA SER A 225 -2.97 -9.55 22.30
C SER A 225 -3.87 -9.91 23.49
N ALA A 226 -4.63 -11.02 23.40
CA ALA A 226 -5.50 -11.49 24.48
C ALA A 226 -4.73 -12.02 25.72
N SER A 227 -3.42 -12.30 25.59
CA SER A 227 -2.57 -12.76 26.71
C SER A 227 -1.89 -11.60 27.45
N GLN A 228 -2.06 -10.36 26.98
CA GLN A 228 -1.45 -9.16 27.55
C GLN A 228 -2.47 -8.28 28.32
N ASP A 229 -3.74 -8.56 28.19
CA ASP A 229 -4.87 -7.98 28.95
C ASP A 229 -5.21 -8.87 30.18
#